data_f3e327c7e36b38c722d94311c78e76e2
#
_entry.id   f3e327c7e36b38c722d94311c78e76e2
#
_cell.length_a   1.000
_cell.length_b   1.000
_cell.length_c   1.000
_cell.angle_alpha   90.00
_cell.angle_beta   90.00
_cell.angle_gamma   90.00
#
_symmetry.space_group_name_H-M   'P 1'
#
loop_
_entity.id
_entity.type
_entity.pdbx_description
1 polymer ?
#
loop_
_entity_poly.entity_id
_entity_poly.type
_entity_poly.pdbx_seq_one_letter_code
_entity_poly.pdbx_strand_id
1 'polypeptide(L)'
;MKSLKITISTILLSFALLSFTNINTSKYKCMIQLTNYTGEGAYVVVSLINPNGEYKKTLYVQGDDDEWYFDITEWWKFQGKVRANIDAVTGATVSGGQRTISILDIEDSKLNKGYKLRFETAVEDQEYYTSDVEFELTTENVKAKHEGKGFIRYVRLMPN
;
A
#
# COMPACT_ATOMS: atom_id res chain seq x y z
N MET A 1 -16.62 -28.70 -46.23
CA MET A 1 -15.39 -28.98 -45.45
C MET A 1 -14.39 -27.81 -45.40
N LYS A 2 -14.29 -26.93 -46.42
CA LYS A 2 -13.39 -25.76 -46.36
C LYS A 2 -13.80 -24.68 -45.35
N SER A 3 -15.10 -24.41 -45.17
CA SER A 3 -15.60 -23.41 -44.23
C SER A 3 -15.36 -23.80 -42.77
N LEU A 4 -15.48 -25.08 -42.40
CA LEU A 4 -15.26 -25.58 -41.06
C LEU A 4 -13.78 -25.42 -40.62
N LYS A 5 -12.84 -25.63 -41.54
CA LYS A 5 -11.40 -25.47 -41.27
C LYS A 5 -11.03 -24.00 -41.00
N ILE A 6 -11.65 -23.05 -41.70
CA ILE A 6 -11.42 -21.61 -41.49
C ILE A 6 -11.96 -21.18 -40.13
N THR A 7 -13.13 -21.64 -39.76
CA THR A 7 -13.76 -21.29 -38.47
C THR A 7 -12.94 -21.78 -37.27
N ILE A 8 -12.41 -23.02 -37.32
CA ILE A 8 -11.55 -23.58 -36.28
C ILE A 8 -10.22 -22.81 -36.21
N SER A 9 -9.63 -22.43 -37.35
CA SER A 9 -8.39 -21.64 -37.38
C SER A 9 -8.57 -20.25 -36.75
N THR A 10 -9.73 -19.60 -36.97
CA THR A 10 -10.04 -18.28 -36.41
C THR A 10 -10.28 -18.34 -34.88
N ILE A 11 -10.91 -19.39 -34.38
CA ILE A 11 -11.13 -19.63 -32.96
C ILE A 11 -9.79 -19.91 -32.24
N LEU A 12 -8.89 -20.68 -32.88
CA LEU A 12 -7.57 -20.96 -32.30
C LEU A 12 -6.70 -19.69 -32.20
N LEU A 13 -6.80 -18.79 -33.17
CA LEU A 13 -6.05 -17.54 -33.19
C LEU A 13 -6.57 -16.53 -32.19
N SER A 14 -7.87 -16.52 -31.90
CA SER A 14 -8.45 -15.64 -30.85
C SER A 14 -8.09 -16.08 -29.42
N PHE A 15 -7.81 -17.36 -29.20
CA PHE A 15 -7.38 -17.87 -27.89
C PHE A 15 -5.89 -17.57 -27.58
N ALA A 16 -5.06 -17.35 -28.61
CA ALA A 16 -3.63 -17.02 -28.46
C ALA A 16 -3.38 -15.55 -28.00
N LEU A 17 -4.41 -14.70 -27.98
CA LEU A 17 -4.30 -13.29 -27.56
C LEU A 17 -4.59 -13.07 -26.05
N LEU A 18 -4.83 -14.12 -25.27
CA LEU A 18 -4.84 -14.04 -23.82
C LEU A 18 -3.39 -13.96 -23.31
N SER A 19 -2.74 -12.85 -23.57
CA SER A 19 -1.44 -12.54 -22.99
C SER A 19 -1.60 -12.41 -21.48
N PHE A 20 -1.11 -13.38 -20.71
CA PHE A 20 -0.92 -13.25 -19.30
C PHE A 20 0.13 -12.17 -19.06
N THR A 21 -0.29 -10.98 -18.70
CA THR A 21 0.62 -9.95 -18.24
C THR A 21 1.15 -10.37 -16.87
N ASN A 22 2.36 -10.88 -16.81
CA ASN A 22 3.07 -11.05 -15.57
C ASN A 22 3.28 -9.65 -14.94
N ILE A 23 2.59 -9.40 -13.84
CA ILE A 23 2.80 -8.18 -13.07
C ILE A 23 4.06 -8.42 -12.24
N ASN A 24 5.17 -7.81 -12.66
CA ASN A 24 6.39 -7.83 -11.86
C ASN A 24 6.20 -6.95 -10.63
N THR A 25 6.56 -7.49 -9.46
CA THR A 25 6.53 -6.78 -8.18
C THR A 25 7.90 -6.86 -7.52
N SER A 26 8.36 -5.73 -7.01
CA SER A 26 9.55 -5.65 -6.16
C SER A 26 9.15 -5.61 -4.69
N LYS A 27 9.90 -6.33 -3.85
CA LYS A 27 9.70 -6.35 -2.41
C LYS A 27 10.62 -5.34 -1.73
N TYR A 28 10.04 -4.54 -0.85
CA TYR A 28 10.77 -3.57 -0.05
C TYR A 28 10.54 -3.83 1.43
N LYS A 29 11.61 -3.92 2.22
CA LYS A 29 11.52 -3.79 3.68
C LYS A 29 11.19 -2.33 4.00
N CYS A 30 10.01 -2.10 4.56
CA CYS A 30 9.56 -0.79 5.01
C CYS A 30 9.81 -0.66 6.51
N MET A 31 10.75 0.16 6.89
CA MET A 31 11.02 0.49 8.29
C MET A 31 10.27 1.77 8.64
N ILE A 32 9.43 1.70 9.67
CA ILE A 32 8.68 2.82 10.22
C ILE A 32 9.17 3.05 11.65
N GLN A 33 9.71 4.23 11.93
CA GLN A 33 10.09 4.67 13.28
C GLN A 33 9.06 5.65 13.79
N LEU A 34 8.43 5.34 14.93
CA LEU A 34 7.48 6.25 15.55
C LEU A 34 8.17 7.32 16.42
N THR A 35 7.47 8.44 16.61
CA THR A 35 7.83 9.46 17.60
C THR A 35 7.61 8.94 19.01
N ASN A 36 8.17 9.60 20.03
CA ASN A 36 7.95 9.24 21.43
C ASN A 36 6.61 9.85 21.92
N TYR A 37 5.49 9.45 21.32
CA TYR A 37 4.17 9.82 21.82
C TYR A 37 3.79 8.92 23.00
N THR A 38 2.79 9.35 23.77
CA THR A 38 2.19 8.58 24.87
C THR A 38 0.77 8.17 24.51
N GLY A 39 0.30 7.04 25.01
CA GLY A 39 -1.02 6.50 24.74
C GLY A 39 -0.95 5.10 24.12
N GLU A 40 -2.06 4.68 23.53
CA GLU A 40 -2.22 3.37 22.93
C GLU A 40 -1.33 3.16 21.67
N GLY A 41 -1.26 1.93 21.19
CA GLY A 41 -0.48 1.62 20.00
C GLY A 41 -1.03 2.29 18.74
N ALA A 42 -0.14 2.87 17.93
CA ALA A 42 -0.54 3.50 16.68
C ALA A 42 -1.00 2.49 15.65
N TYR A 43 -2.10 2.81 15.00
CA TYR A 43 -2.46 2.26 13.70
C TYR A 43 -1.71 3.01 12.61
N VAL A 44 -1.13 2.28 11.68
CA VAL A 44 -0.47 2.86 10.50
C VAL A 44 -0.96 2.15 9.25
N VAL A 45 -1.50 2.90 8.30
CA VAL A 45 -1.89 2.35 7.01
C VAL A 45 -0.94 2.83 5.93
N VAL A 46 -0.46 1.91 5.11
CA VAL A 46 0.34 2.21 3.93
C VAL A 46 -0.47 1.94 2.68
N SER A 47 -0.73 2.99 1.91
CA SER A 47 -1.55 2.94 0.70
C SER A 47 -0.77 3.37 -0.55
N LEU A 48 -1.09 2.72 -1.67
CA LEU A 48 -0.71 3.19 -3.00
C LEU A 48 -1.76 4.18 -3.50
N ILE A 49 -1.32 5.39 -3.84
CA ILE A 49 -2.15 6.47 -4.37
C ILE A 49 -1.80 6.66 -5.85
N ASN A 50 -2.81 6.82 -6.71
CA ASN A 50 -2.59 7.06 -8.13
C ASN A 50 -2.23 8.54 -8.43
N PRO A 51 -1.82 8.88 -9.67
CA PRO A 51 -1.49 10.27 -10.03
C PRO A 51 -2.64 11.27 -9.87
N ASN A 52 -3.89 10.81 -9.83
CA ASN A 52 -5.08 11.65 -9.60
C ASN A 52 -5.36 11.87 -8.10
N GLY A 53 -4.56 11.29 -7.20
CA GLY A 53 -4.77 11.40 -5.74
C GLY A 53 -5.73 10.39 -5.13
N GLU A 54 -6.14 9.36 -5.89
CA GLU A 54 -7.09 8.34 -5.43
C GLU A 54 -6.37 7.11 -4.86
N TYR A 55 -6.95 6.50 -3.83
CA TYR A 55 -6.50 5.21 -3.32
C TYR A 55 -6.63 4.11 -4.38
N LYS A 56 -5.59 3.30 -4.54
CA LYS A 56 -5.58 2.15 -5.45
C LYS A 56 -5.45 0.82 -4.75
N LYS A 57 -4.65 0.76 -3.71
CA LYS A 57 -4.38 -0.48 -2.99
C LYS A 57 -3.89 -0.18 -1.57
N THR A 58 -4.36 -0.94 -0.60
CA THR A 58 -3.75 -1.06 0.71
C THR A 58 -2.55 -2.00 0.59
N LEU A 59 -1.37 -1.54 0.98
CA LEU A 59 -0.13 -2.32 0.93
C LEU A 59 0.19 -2.96 2.27
N TYR A 60 -0.15 -2.27 3.38
CA TYR A 60 0.08 -2.76 4.73
C TYR A 60 -0.82 -2.02 5.73
N VAL A 61 -1.24 -2.73 6.77
CA VAL A 61 -1.93 -2.16 7.93
C VAL A 61 -1.21 -2.61 9.18
N GLN A 62 -0.72 -1.67 9.96
CA GLN A 62 -0.22 -1.85 11.31
C GLN A 62 -1.39 -1.64 12.26
N GLY A 63 -1.87 -2.71 12.89
CA GLY A 63 -3.09 -2.76 13.68
C GLY A 63 -4.00 -3.87 13.14
N ASP A 64 -4.19 -4.94 13.89
CA ASP A 64 -4.92 -6.15 13.50
C ASP A 64 -6.35 -6.21 14.05
N ASP A 65 -6.75 -5.22 14.85
CA ASP A 65 -8.12 -5.09 15.36
C ASP A 65 -8.94 -4.18 14.44
N ASP A 66 -9.82 -4.79 13.67
CA ASP A 66 -10.66 -4.11 12.68
C ASP A 66 -11.77 -3.24 13.31
N GLU A 67 -12.05 -3.43 14.61
CA GLU A 67 -12.99 -2.60 15.36
C GLU A 67 -12.58 -1.11 15.34
N TRP A 68 -11.27 -0.81 15.24
CA TRP A 68 -10.74 0.56 15.27
C TRP A 68 -10.40 1.14 13.89
N TYR A 69 -10.64 0.42 12.79
CA TYR A 69 -10.30 0.91 11.44
C TYR A 69 -11.09 2.15 11.02
N PHE A 70 -12.24 2.41 11.63
CA PHE A 70 -13.04 3.61 11.36
C PHE A 70 -12.33 4.90 11.78
N ASP A 71 -11.37 4.86 12.70
CA ASP A 71 -10.57 6.02 13.13
C ASP A 71 -9.62 6.50 12.03
N ILE A 72 -9.24 5.61 11.11
CA ILE A 72 -8.47 5.96 9.91
C ILE A 72 -9.48 6.31 8.79
N THR A 73 -10.18 7.40 8.97
CA THR A 73 -11.41 7.74 8.26
C THR A 73 -11.28 7.76 6.74
N GLU A 74 -10.21 8.34 6.17
CA GLU A 74 -10.06 8.47 4.72
C GLU A 74 -9.73 7.12 4.08
N TRP A 75 -8.81 6.36 4.66
CA TRP A 75 -8.54 5.01 4.20
C TRP A 75 -9.76 4.09 4.37
N TRP A 76 -10.47 4.18 5.49
CA TRP A 76 -11.64 3.33 5.74
C TRP A 76 -12.77 3.55 4.73
N LYS A 77 -12.97 4.79 4.27
CA LYS A 77 -13.89 5.08 3.16
C LYS A 77 -13.54 4.35 1.87
N PHE A 78 -12.25 4.16 1.59
CA PHE A 78 -11.77 3.38 0.46
C PHE A 78 -11.90 1.88 0.72
N GLN A 79 -11.36 1.38 1.81
CA GLN A 79 -11.34 -0.05 2.17
C GLN A 79 -12.75 -0.63 2.29
N GLY A 80 -13.68 0.08 2.93
CA GLY A 80 -15.06 -0.32 3.10
C GLY A 80 -15.82 -0.45 1.76
N LYS A 81 -15.47 0.33 0.74
CA LYS A 81 -16.02 0.22 -0.61
C LYS A 81 -15.44 -0.97 -1.38
N VAL A 82 -14.14 -1.18 -1.29
CA VAL A 82 -13.41 -2.25 -2.00
C VAL A 82 -13.66 -3.61 -1.36
N ARG A 83 -13.83 -3.67 -0.03
CA ARG A 83 -14.00 -4.89 0.76
C ARG A 83 -12.92 -5.93 0.48
N ALA A 84 -11.70 -5.50 0.13
CA ALA A 84 -10.58 -6.38 -0.09
C ALA A 84 -10.19 -7.05 1.24
N ASN A 85 -9.86 -8.35 1.18
CA ASN A 85 -9.25 -9.03 2.32
C ASN A 85 -7.84 -8.50 2.53
N ILE A 86 -7.55 -8.01 3.73
CA ILE A 86 -6.26 -7.43 4.13
C ILE A 86 -5.53 -8.27 5.18
N ASP A 87 -6.05 -9.43 5.59
CA ASP A 87 -5.47 -10.27 6.65
C ASP A 87 -3.99 -10.60 6.38
N ALA A 88 -3.62 -10.79 5.13
CA ALA A 88 -2.25 -11.11 4.74
C ALA A 88 -1.26 -9.90 4.84
N VAL A 89 -1.78 -8.70 5.07
CA VAL A 89 -0.98 -7.46 5.12
C VAL A 89 -1.17 -6.69 6.43
N THR A 90 -1.78 -7.31 7.46
CA THR A 90 -1.96 -6.71 8.79
C THR A 90 -0.89 -7.17 9.78
N GLY A 91 -0.67 -6.38 10.81
CA GLY A 91 0.20 -6.66 11.94
C GLY A 91 -0.22 -5.88 13.17
N ALA A 92 0.23 -6.26 14.37
CA ALA A 92 -0.14 -5.62 15.64
C ALA A 92 0.25 -4.14 15.69
N THR A 93 -0.47 -3.33 16.47
CA THR A 93 -0.17 -1.90 16.73
C THR A 93 1.24 -1.70 17.30
N VAL A 94 1.77 -0.49 17.19
CA VAL A 94 3.14 -0.14 17.65
C VAL A 94 3.09 1.06 18.59
N SER A 95 3.71 0.90 19.76
CA SER A 95 3.77 1.95 20.77
C SER A 95 4.74 3.07 20.40
N GLY A 96 4.56 4.22 21.05
CA GLY A 96 5.44 5.39 20.86
C GLY A 96 6.91 5.05 21.08
N GLY A 97 7.78 5.63 20.25
CA GLY A 97 9.23 5.40 20.25
C GLY A 97 9.69 4.09 19.65
N GLN A 98 8.79 3.16 19.37
CA GLN A 98 9.15 1.87 18.79
C GLN A 98 9.35 1.95 17.27
N ARG A 99 9.87 0.84 16.73
CA ARG A 99 10.12 0.65 15.30
C ARG A 99 9.44 -0.63 14.84
N THR A 100 8.84 -0.56 13.65
CA THR A 100 8.32 -1.75 12.96
C THR A 100 8.99 -1.91 11.61
N ILE A 101 9.00 -3.15 11.10
CA ILE A 101 9.46 -3.49 9.76
C ILE A 101 8.41 -4.40 9.12
N SER A 102 7.90 -3.97 7.98
CA SER A 102 6.99 -4.74 7.14
C SER A 102 7.57 -4.97 5.75
N ILE A 103 6.94 -5.84 4.98
CA ILE A 103 7.28 -6.04 3.57
C ILE A 103 6.18 -5.42 2.73
N LEU A 104 6.56 -4.52 1.83
CA LEU A 104 5.66 -3.95 0.84
C LEU A 104 5.94 -4.56 -0.52
N ASP A 105 4.89 -5.12 -1.14
CA ASP A 105 4.93 -5.58 -2.52
C ASP A 105 4.47 -4.44 -3.44
N ILE A 106 5.42 -3.89 -4.20
CA ILE A 106 5.18 -2.75 -5.09
C ILE A 106 5.33 -3.19 -6.54
N GLU A 107 4.31 -2.95 -7.35
CA GLU A 107 4.35 -3.22 -8.78
C GLU A 107 5.39 -2.33 -9.48
N ASP A 108 6.34 -2.92 -10.19
CA ASP A 108 7.41 -2.19 -10.90
C ASP A 108 6.84 -1.19 -11.92
N SER A 109 5.68 -1.51 -12.49
CA SER A 109 4.97 -0.65 -13.45
C SER A 109 4.47 0.68 -12.86
N LYS A 110 4.46 0.83 -11.52
CA LYS A 110 4.03 2.05 -10.83
C LYS A 110 5.18 2.99 -10.52
N LEU A 111 6.43 2.48 -10.55
CA LEU A 111 7.63 3.28 -10.27
C LEU A 111 7.84 4.33 -11.36
N ASN A 112 8.15 5.58 -10.99
CA ASN A 112 8.34 6.73 -11.88
C ASN A 112 7.12 7.05 -12.79
N LYS A 113 5.90 6.80 -12.28
CA LYS A 113 4.63 7.01 -13.02
C LYS A 113 3.65 7.93 -12.28
N GLY A 114 4.15 8.78 -11.36
CA GLY A 114 3.33 9.71 -10.59
C GLY A 114 2.49 9.06 -9.49
N TYR A 115 2.66 7.76 -9.24
CA TYR A 115 2.07 7.12 -8.07
C TYR A 115 2.79 7.58 -6.80
N LYS A 116 2.09 7.51 -5.66
CA LYS A 116 2.65 7.86 -4.35
C LYS A 116 2.45 6.74 -3.34
N LEU A 117 3.33 6.67 -2.36
CA LEU A 117 3.07 5.98 -1.10
C LEU A 117 2.58 6.99 -0.08
N ARG A 118 1.48 6.66 0.57
CA ARG A 118 0.89 7.43 1.67
C ARG A 118 0.87 6.58 2.92
N PHE A 119 1.31 7.17 4.02
CA PHE A 119 1.26 6.61 5.36
C PHE A 119 0.30 7.45 6.17
N GLU A 120 -0.75 6.80 6.66
CA GLU A 120 -1.75 7.39 7.54
C GLU A 120 -1.55 6.84 8.94
N THR A 121 -1.71 7.67 9.96
CA THR A 121 -1.57 7.24 11.35
C THR A 121 -2.71 7.74 12.21
N ALA A 122 -3.19 6.87 13.09
CA ALA A 122 -4.15 7.20 14.15
C ALA A 122 -3.71 6.55 15.46
N VAL A 123 -4.00 7.21 16.57
CA VAL A 123 -3.87 6.70 17.93
C VAL A 123 -5.19 6.98 18.62
N GLU A 124 -5.70 6.03 19.40
CA GLU A 124 -6.96 6.17 20.14
C GLU A 124 -6.97 7.45 20.96
N ASP A 125 -8.08 8.17 20.93
CA ASP A 125 -8.30 9.46 21.60
C ASP A 125 -7.28 10.57 21.22
N GLN A 126 -6.59 10.43 20.10
CA GLN A 126 -5.62 11.42 19.61
C GLN A 126 -5.90 11.80 18.14
N GLU A 127 -5.00 12.58 17.56
CA GLU A 127 -5.17 13.11 16.21
C GLU A 127 -4.97 12.03 15.14
N TYR A 128 -5.77 12.12 14.06
CA TYR A 128 -5.58 11.35 12.84
C TYR A 128 -4.81 12.14 11.80
N TYR A 129 -3.71 11.59 11.31
CA TYR A 129 -2.89 12.17 10.26
C TYR A 129 -3.10 11.45 8.94
N THR A 130 -3.90 12.03 8.04
CA THR A 130 -4.26 11.47 6.72
C THR A 130 -3.05 11.29 5.79
N SER A 131 -1.99 12.07 5.98
CA SER A 131 -0.74 11.99 5.21
C SER A 131 0.44 12.31 6.11
N ASP A 132 0.61 11.48 7.15
CA ASP A 132 1.74 11.61 8.07
C ASP A 132 3.06 11.60 7.29
N VAL A 133 3.20 10.62 6.38
CA VAL A 133 4.24 10.62 5.35
C VAL A 133 3.59 10.42 3.99
N GLU A 134 3.94 11.22 3.00
CA GLU A 134 3.55 11.00 1.61
C GLU A 134 4.71 11.39 0.68
N PHE A 135 5.04 10.51 -0.26
CA PHE A 135 6.07 10.79 -1.26
C PHE A 135 5.76 10.07 -2.59
N GLU A 136 6.24 10.68 -3.68
CA GLU A 136 6.13 10.07 -5.00
C GLU A 136 6.99 8.81 -5.10
N LEU A 137 6.45 7.78 -5.72
CA LEU A 137 7.11 6.50 -5.91
C LEU A 137 8.10 6.58 -7.09
N THR A 138 9.28 7.12 -6.80
CA THR A 138 10.39 7.22 -7.76
C THR A 138 11.59 6.39 -7.33
N THR A 139 12.50 6.14 -8.28
CA THR A 139 13.75 5.40 -8.02
C THR A 139 14.63 6.06 -6.96
N GLU A 140 14.57 7.39 -6.84
CA GLU A 140 15.27 8.19 -5.84
C GLU A 140 14.59 8.09 -4.48
N ASN A 141 13.26 8.31 -4.46
CA ASN A 141 12.48 8.37 -3.23
C ASN A 141 12.42 7.02 -2.50
N VAL A 142 12.39 5.88 -3.22
CA VAL A 142 12.44 4.56 -2.57
C VAL A 142 13.77 4.28 -1.84
N LYS A 143 14.80 5.10 -2.05
CA LYS A 143 16.10 5.01 -1.36
C LYS A 143 16.28 6.07 -0.27
N ALA A 144 15.40 7.06 -0.26
CA ALA A 144 15.46 8.18 0.67
C ALA A 144 14.88 7.83 2.05
N LYS A 145 15.18 8.68 3.01
CA LYS A 145 14.49 8.74 4.31
C LYS A 145 13.43 9.83 4.22
N HIS A 146 12.19 9.52 4.60
CA HIS A 146 11.06 10.44 4.60
C HIS A 146 10.63 10.72 6.04
N GLU A 147 10.61 11.98 6.44
CA GLU A 147 10.19 12.39 7.77
C GLU A 147 8.68 12.55 7.82
N GLY A 148 8.08 12.16 8.97
CA GLY A 148 6.66 12.28 9.22
C GLY A 148 6.30 13.64 9.85
N LYS A 149 4.99 13.92 9.89
CA LYS A 149 4.41 15.14 10.45
C LYS A 149 3.62 14.87 11.73
N GLY A 150 3.27 13.61 11.98
CA GLY A 150 2.46 13.15 13.09
C GLY A 150 3.17 12.15 14.00
N PHE A 151 2.61 10.93 14.09
CA PHE A 151 3.16 9.87 14.93
C PHE A 151 4.37 9.17 14.32
N ILE A 152 4.58 9.26 12.99
CA ILE A 152 5.78 8.76 12.34
C ILE A 152 6.90 9.79 12.49
N ARG A 153 8.05 9.36 13.01
CA ARG A 153 9.28 10.14 12.98
C ARG A 153 9.92 10.11 11.60
N TYR A 154 10.03 8.91 11.01
CA TYR A 154 10.49 8.73 9.64
C TYR A 154 10.17 7.32 9.11
N VAL A 155 10.14 7.23 7.79
CA VAL A 155 10.04 5.99 7.02
C VAL A 155 11.29 5.79 6.16
N ARG A 156 11.70 4.55 5.98
CA ARG A 156 12.77 4.16 5.08
C ARG A 156 12.42 2.85 4.37
N LEU A 157 12.52 2.84 3.03
CA LEU A 157 12.43 1.62 2.24
C LEU A 157 13.83 1.07 1.96
N MET A 158 13.95 -0.25 1.93
CA MET A 158 15.17 -0.97 1.58
C MET A 158 14.79 -2.10 0.64
N PRO A 159 15.45 -2.26 -0.51
CA PRO A 159 15.24 -3.42 -1.37
C PRO A 159 15.42 -4.72 -0.54
N ASN A 160 14.53 -5.69 -0.77
CA ASN A 160 14.58 -6.97 -0.07
C ASN A 160 15.22 -8.02 -0.95
#